data_fc4dcb0799b317fad6c8b7d15ff9eb08
#
_entry.id   fc4dcb0799b317fad6c8b7d15ff9eb08
#
_cell.length_a   1.000
_cell.length_b   1.000
_cell.length_c   1.000
_cell.angle_alpha   90.00
_cell.angle_beta   90.00
_cell.angle_gamma   90.00
#
_symmetry.space_group_name_H-M   'P 1'
#
loop_
_entity.id
_entity.type
_entity.pdbx_description
1 polymer ?
#
loop_
_entity_poly.entity_id
_entity_poly.type
_entity_poly.pdbx_seq_one_letter_code
_entity_poly.pdbx_strand_id
1 'polypeptide(L)'
;MKLPKHLLPLFVLMLLSPPHLLAQAPAQRPVSATANPMAPGQKLISEGKLDEAIVFFKNADKSNPNTAWEAYVGMGAALDLKGDYTEARRNLQKAIDVAPANGKVRALRTMAVSYAFTGDSSQAGKYEEQAYNIQLAANDFNGAAGIADEAARIYLESGDLDNARKWYEKGHATAMQNPKLTDAEKDLWNFRWENAQARIAARKGNAAEARHIAASAKAIIDKGTNPDQAQFVPYLEGYVAFYGDDYPAAINELQKANQKDPFILVLLAQAYEKWGDQKNAMDYYRKVLQVYSHNPTGAFSRPLAQKKVGS
;
A
#
# COMPACT_ATOMS: atom_id res chain seq x y z
N MET A 1 46.84 -64.58 22.32
CA MET A 1 47.04 -65.34 23.58
C MET A 1 46.36 -64.56 24.72
N LYS A 2 45.33 -65.16 25.28
CA LYS A 2 44.75 -64.88 26.62
C LYS A 2 44.05 -63.52 26.90
N LEU A 3 42.74 -63.51 26.81
CA LEU A 3 41.84 -62.98 27.88
C LEU A 3 42.20 -63.60 29.23
N PRO A 4 41.79 -63.05 30.41
CA PRO A 4 40.39 -62.79 30.78
C PRO A 4 40.13 -61.69 31.85
N LYS A 5 38.83 -61.30 32.01
CA LYS A 5 37.97 -61.30 33.21
C LYS A 5 38.31 -60.18 34.27
N HIS A 6 37.37 -59.44 34.80
CA HIS A 6 36.12 -59.70 35.51
C HIS A 6 35.27 -58.46 35.68
N LEU A 7 34.00 -58.64 35.55
CA LEU A 7 32.86 -57.87 36.01
C LEU A 7 32.91 -57.48 37.49
N LEU A 8 32.32 -56.36 37.85
CA LEU A 8 31.31 -56.27 38.91
C LEU A 8 30.48 -55.00 38.73
N PRO A 9 29.17 -55.03 38.89
CA PRO A 9 28.29 -53.91 38.64
C PRO A 9 28.13 -53.08 39.92
N LEU A 10 28.24 -51.76 39.78
CA LEU A 10 27.89 -50.80 40.84
C LEU A 10 26.40 -50.47 40.71
N PHE A 11 25.64 -50.99 41.69
CA PHE A 11 24.23 -50.61 41.91
C PHE A 11 24.22 -49.13 42.40
N VAL A 12 23.74 -48.21 41.57
CA VAL A 12 23.41 -46.87 42.01
C VAL A 12 21.92 -46.84 42.34
N LEU A 13 21.64 -46.67 43.60
CA LEU A 13 20.33 -46.49 44.20
C LEU A 13 19.69 -45.20 43.64
N MET A 14 18.67 -45.35 42.81
CA MET A 14 17.82 -44.24 42.41
C MET A 14 16.91 -43.86 43.59
N LEU A 15 17.21 -42.73 44.22
CA LEU A 15 16.28 -42.06 45.13
C LEU A 15 15.16 -41.44 44.24
N LEU A 16 13.99 -42.01 44.29
CA LEU A 16 12.76 -41.47 43.72
C LEU A 16 12.36 -40.22 44.52
N SER A 17 12.64 -39.04 43.97
CA SER A 17 12.01 -37.80 44.41
C SER A 17 10.59 -37.70 43.81
N PRO A 18 9.60 -37.29 44.60
CA PRO A 18 8.23 -37.15 44.08
C PRO A 18 8.15 -36.01 43.04
N PRO A 19 7.27 -36.14 42.01
CA PRO A 19 7.09 -35.08 41.03
C PRO A 19 6.50 -33.84 41.71
N HIS A 20 7.25 -32.74 41.72
CA HIS A 20 6.69 -31.42 42.03
C HIS A 20 5.60 -31.10 40.98
N LEU A 21 4.33 -31.05 41.43
CA LEU A 21 3.25 -30.44 40.67
C LEU A 21 3.65 -28.98 40.43
N LEU A 22 4.18 -28.72 39.23
CA LEU A 22 4.20 -27.38 38.69
C LEU A 22 2.74 -26.98 38.46
N ALA A 23 2.24 -26.10 39.32
CA ALA A 23 0.97 -25.44 39.11
C ALA A 23 1.03 -24.77 37.74
N GLN A 24 0.30 -25.32 36.78
CA GLN A 24 0.08 -24.69 35.49
C GLN A 24 -0.60 -23.34 35.77
N ALA A 25 0.10 -22.24 35.46
CA ALA A 25 -0.51 -20.93 35.39
C ALA A 25 -1.78 -21.06 34.51
N PRO A 26 -2.89 -20.44 34.87
CA PRO A 26 -4.11 -20.54 34.06
C PRO A 26 -3.77 -20.08 32.65
N ALA A 27 -3.99 -20.93 31.67
CA ALA A 27 -3.84 -20.61 30.25
C ALA A 27 -4.61 -19.32 30.01
N GLN A 28 -3.90 -18.24 29.71
CA GLN A 28 -4.53 -17.00 29.25
C GLN A 28 -5.36 -17.42 28.03
N ARG A 29 -6.69 -17.34 28.16
CA ARG A 29 -7.58 -17.47 27.01
C ARG A 29 -7.06 -16.50 25.97
N PRO A 30 -6.88 -16.94 24.70
CA PRO A 30 -6.55 -15.98 23.65
C PRO A 30 -7.64 -14.90 23.72
N VAL A 31 -7.22 -13.66 23.94
CA VAL A 31 -8.11 -12.51 23.79
C VAL A 31 -8.60 -12.64 22.35
N SER A 32 -9.88 -12.99 22.18
CA SER A 32 -10.53 -13.01 20.89
C SER A 32 -10.24 -11.66 20.27
N ALA A 33 -9.45 -11.65 19.18
CA ALA A 33 -9.27 -10.44 18.39
C ALA A 33 -10.67 -9.99 18.03
N THR A 34 -11.12 -8.89 18.64
CA THR A 34 -12.47 -8.34 18.41
C THR A 34 -12.57 -8.11 16.91
N ALA A 35 -13.42 -8.88 16.25
CA ALA A 35 -13.58 -8.81 14.81
C ALA A 35 -13.81 -7.34 14.43
N ASN A 36 -13.04 -6.84 13.43
CA ASN A 36 -13.18 -5.46 12.97
C ASN A 36 -14.65 -5.22 12.57
N PRO A 37 -15.41 -4.38 13.30
CA PRO A 37 -16.83 -4.20 13.04
C PRO A 37 -17.13 -3.62 11.67
N MET A 38 -16.13 -2.98 11.01
CA MET A 38 -16.26 -2.41 9.67
C MET A 38 -15.88 -3.39 8.55
N ALA A 39 -15.34 -4.57 8.85
CA ALA A 39 -14.91 -5.55 7.85
C ALA A 39 -16.02 -5.97 6.86
N PRO A 40 -17.29 -6.19 7.26
CA PRO A 40 -18.35 -6.51 6.30
C PRO A 40 -18.58 -5.40 5.28
N GLY A 41 -18.58 -4.13 5.70
CA GLY A 41 -18.71 -3.00 4.79
C GLY A 41 -17.51 -2.86 3.83
N GLN A 42 -16.30 -3.09 4.32
CA GLN A 42 -15.08 -3.12 3.49
C GLN A 42 -15.14 -4.25 2.44
N LYS A 43 -15.67 -5.41 2.83
CA LYS A 43 -15.90 -6.51 1.89
C LYS A 43 -16.90 -6.13 0.79
N LEU A 44 -18.01 -5.49 1.15
CA LEU A 44 -18.99 -4.98 0.17
C LEU A 44 -18.34 -4.01 -0.82
N ILE A 45 -17.47 -3.09 -0.34
CA ILE A 45 -16.69 -2.22 -1.25
C ILE A 45 -15.85 -3.06 -2.21
N SER A 46 -15.06 -4.01 -1.70
CA SER A 46 -14.16 -4.83 -2.54
C SER A 46 -14.90 -5.69 -3.57
N GLU A 47 -16.17 -6.03 -3.30
CA GLU A 47 -17.07 -6.74 -4.21
C GLU A 47 -17.81 -5.79 -5.18
N GLY A 48 -17.61 -4.48 -5.09
CA GLY A 48 -18.30 -3.49 -5.91
C GLY A 48 -19.76 -3.21 -5.51
N LYS A 49 -20.22 -3.74 -4.39
CA LYS A 49 -21.56 -3.54 -3.83
C LYS A 49 -21.64 -2.21 -3.05
N LEU A 50 -21.41 -1.10 -3.78
CA LEU A 50 -21.18 0.20 -3.16
C LEU A 50 -22.41 0.75 -2.42
N ASP A 51 -23.62 0.53 -2.96
CA ASP A 51 -24.85 0.98 -2.30
C ASP A 51 -25.11 0.21 -1.00
N GLU A 52 -24.90 -1.11 -1.02
CA GLU A 52 -25.00 -1.93 0.18
C GLU A 52 -23.95 -1.53 1.23
N ALA A 53 -22.72 -1.22 0.80
CA ALA A 53 -21.67 -0.72 1.69
C ALA A 53 -22.07 0.59 2.37
N ILE A 54 -22.62 1.56 1.63
CA ILE A 54 -23.08 2.84 2.15
C ILE A 54 -24.18 2.61 3.20
N VAL A 55 -25.16 1.75 2.92
CA VAL A 55 -26.22 1.40 3.86
C VAL A 55 -25.66 0.75 5.12
N PHE A 56 -24.69 -0.17 4.96
CA PHE A 56 -24.03 -0.81 6.08
C PHE A 56 -23.34 0.21 6.98
N PHE A 57 -22.48 1.08 6.44
CA PHE A 57 -21.75 2.08 7.23
C PHE A 57 -22.70 3.09 7.90
N LYS A 58 -23.75 3.50 7.22
CA LYS A 58 -24.78 4.38 7.82
C LYS A 58 -25.46 3.77 9.04
N ASN A 59 -25.68 2.47 9.05
CA ASN A 59 -26.27 1.76 10.18
C ASN A 59 -25.21 1.49 11.26
N ALA A 60 -23.99 1.16 10.92
CA ALA A 60 -22.89 0.98 11.85
C ALA A 60 -22.56 2.26 12.62
N ASP A 61 -22.55 3.43 11.94
CA ASP A 61 -22.39 4.75 12.58
C ASP A 61 -23.41 4.99 13.69
N LYS A 62 -24.67 4.63 13.48
CA LYS A 62 -25.73 4.78 14.48
C LYS A 62 -25.63 3.76 15.62
N SER A 63 -25.08 2.59 15.38
CA SER A 63 -25.04 1.50 16.36
C SER A 63 -23.82 1.58 17.29
N ASN A 64 -22.74 2.27 16.89
CA ASN A 64 -21.50 2.36 17.67
C ASN A 64 -20.85 3.75 17.53
N PRO A 65 -21.16 4.70 18.42
CA PRO A 65 -20.58 6.05 18.39
C PRO A 65 -19.05 6.07 18.49
N ASN A 66 -18.45 5.08 19.17
CA ASN A 66 -16.98 5.02 19.32
C ASN A 66 -16.25 4.64 18.04
N THR A 67 -16.94 4.06 17.06
CA THR A 67 -16.41 3.68 15.75
C THR A 67 -17.06 4.47 14.60
N ALA A 68 -17.85 5.49 14.92
CA ALA A 68 -18.57 6.32 13.95
C ALA A 68 -17.62 6.92 12.88
N TRP A 69 -16.42 7.33 13.29
CA TRP A 69 -15.40 7.84 12.35
C TRP A 69 -15.01 6.80 11.31
N GLU A 70 -14.91 5.51 11.66
CA GLU A 70 -14.58 4.44 10.71
C GLU A 70 -15.73 4.23 9.72
N ALA A 71 -16.96 4.33 10.17
CA ALA A 71 -18.15 4.27 9.32
C ALA A 71 -18.19 5.45 8.34
N TYR A 72 -17.86 6.66 8.78
CA TYR A 72 -17.75 7.83 7.89
C TYR A 72 -16.61 7.66 6.88
N VAL A 73 -15.46 7.12 7.27
CA VAL A 73 -14.37 6.77 6.32
C VAL A 73 -14.86 5.78 5.28
N GLY A 74 -15.54 4.71 5.70
CA GLY A 74 -16.08 3.69 4.78
C GLY A 74 -17.14 4.26 3.83
N MET A 75 -18.07 5.11 4.33
CA MET A 75 -19.03 5.81 3.48
C MET A 75 -18.34 6.69 2.45
N GLY A 76 -17.36 7.49 2.87
CA GLY A 76 -16.60 8.35 1.97
C GLY A 76 -15.92 7.56 0.86
N ALA A 77 -15.23 6.48 1.20
CA ALA A 77 -14.57 5.62 0.22
C ALA A 77 -15.55 4.98 -0.77
N ALA A 78 -16.71 4.51 -0.31
CA ALA A 78 -17.74 3.94 -1.19
C ALA A 78 -18.34 4.99 -2.14
N LEU A 79 -18.58 6.21 -1.65
CA LEU A 79 -19.10 7.33 -2.43
C LEU A 79 -18.09 7.81 -3.49
N ASP A 80 -16.80 7.90 -3.16
CA ASP A 80 -15.74 8.23 -4.14
C ASP A 80 -15.71 7.21 -5.28
N LEU A 81 -15.79 5.92 -4.96
CA LEU A 81 -15.80 4.85 -5.97
C LEU A 81 -17.07 4.87 -6.84
N LYS A 82 -18.19 5.44 -6.34
CA LYS A 82 -19.39 5.73 -7.11
C LYS A 82 -19.27 6.98 -7.97
N GLY A 83 -18.34 7.89 -7.67
CA GLY A 83 -18.18 9.19 -8.31
C GLY A 83 -18.92 10.33 -7.61
N ASP A 84 -19.52 10.12 -6.44
CA ASP A 84 -20.15 11.18 -5.64
C ASP A 84 -19.13 11.83 -4.69
N TYR A 85 -18.17 12.53 -5.28
CA TYR A 85 -17.04 13.12 -4.58
C TYR A 85 -17.46 14.20 -3.55
N THR A 86 -18.55 14.91 -3.81
CA THR A 86 -19.04 15.95 -2.90
C THR A 86 -19.54 15.35 -1.60
N GLU A 87 -20.38 14.33 -1.68
CA GLU A 87 -20.91 13.67 -0.49
C GLU A 87 -19.82 12.82 0.20
N ALA A 88 -18.89 12.23 -0.57
CA ALA A 88 -17.72 11.55 -0.04
C ALA A 88 -16.93 12.46 0.91
N ARG A 89 -16.52 13.64 0.44
CA ARG A 89 -15.75 14.63 1.23
C ARG A 89 -16.52 15.15 2.42
N ARG A 90 -17.85 15.30 2.33
CA ARG A 90 -18.68 15.67 3.48
C ARG A 90 -18.62 14.61 4.59
N ASN A 91 -18.66 13.33 4.23
CA ASN A 91 -18.54 12.24 5.20
C ASN A 91 -17.10 12.13 5.73
N LEU A 92 -16.11 12.27 4.89
CA LEU A 92 -14.70 12.26 5.30
C LEU A 92 -14.35 13.42 6.23
N GLN A 93 -14.96 14.61 6.04
CA GLN A 93 -14.79 15.72 6.98
C GLN A 93 -15.37 15.35 8.36
N LYS A 94 -16.57 14.75 8.41
CA LYS A 94 -17.14 14.24 9.69
C LYS A 94 -16.20 13.22 10.33
N ALA A 95 -15.59 12.32 9.53
CA ALA A 95 -14.62 11.37 10.06
C ALA A 95 -13.43 12.08 10.70
N ILE A 96 -12.87 13.11 10.05
CA ILE A 96 -11.75 13.90 10.57
C ILE A 96 -12.10 14.60 11.87
N ASP A 97 -13.35 15.14 11.96
CA ASP A 97 -13.80 15.92 13.10
C ASP A 97 -14.00 15.05 14.36
N VAL A 98 -14.46 13.80 14.19
CA VAL A 98 -14.77 12.92 15.31
C VAL A 98 -13.74 11.80 15.56
N ALA A 99 -12.76 11.64 14.67
CA ALA A 99 -11.74 10.60 14.81
C ALA A 99 -10.85 10.84 16.04
N PRO A 100 -10.58 9.80 16.84
CA PRO A 100 -9.54 9.87 17.86
C PRO A 100 -8.15 10.03 17.22
N ALA A 101 -7.16 10.39 18.03
CA ALA A 101 -5.81 10.69 17.53
C ALA A 101 -5.23 9.59 16.62
N ASN A 102 -5.42 8.32 16.98
CA ASN A 102 -4.97 7.17 16.18
C ASN A 102 -5.77 6.94 14.90
N GLY A 103 -7.03 7.41 14.83
CA GLY A 103 -7.90 7.32 13.63
C GLY A 103 -7.73 8.48 12.67
N LYS A 104 -7.27 9.64 13.18
CA LYS A 104 -7.21 10.90 12.43
C LYS A 104 -6.32 10.81 11.20
N VAL A 105 -5.19 10.16 11.32
CA VAL A 105 -4.25 9.92 10.20
C VAL A 105 -4.96 9.19 9.05
N ARG A 106 -5.71 8.13 9.36
CA ARG A 106 -6.45 7.37 8.34
C ARG A 106 -7.53 8.22 7.67
N ALA A 107 -8.30 8.99 8.45
CA ALA A 107 -9.34 9.87 7.92
C ALA A 107 -8.75 10.96 6.98
N LEU A 108 -7.63 11.58 7.37
CA LEU A 108 -6.91 12.57 6.56
C LEU A 108 -6.41 11.96 5.24
N ARG A 109 -5.74 10.80 5.28
CA ARG A 109 -5.26 10.11 4.07
C ARG A 109 -6.42 9.69 3.15
N THR A 110 -7.54 9.24 3.72
CA THR A 110 -8.73 8.92 2.89
C THR A 110 -9.27 10.17 2.20
N MET A 111 -9.27 11.33 2.89
CA MET A 111 -9.64 12.61 2.27
C MET A 111 -8.67 13.01 1.15
N ALA A 112 -7.35 12.81 1.33
CA ALA A 112 -6.36 13.07 0.30
C ALA A 112 -6.63 12.24 -0.96
N VAL A 113 -6.93 10.95 -0.80
CA VAL A 113 -7.31 10.06 -1.91
C VAL A 113 -8.59 10.54 -2.59
N SER A 114 -9.59 11.05 -1.85
CA SER A 114 -10.80 11.63 -2.43
C SER A 114 -10.49 12.81 -3.37
N TYR A 115 -9.55 13.68 -2.99
CA TYR A 115 -9.10 14.76 -3.87
C TYR A 115 -8.30 14.24 -5.09
N ALA A 116 -7.53 13.15 -4.91
CA ALA A 116 -6.82 12.52 -6.02
C ALA A 116 -7.79 11.97 -7.10
N PHE A 117 -8.98 11.47 -6.75
CA PHE A 117 -10.01 11.04 -7.71
C PHE A 117 -10.46 12.16 -8.66
N THR A 118 -10.34 13.40 -8.24
CA THR A 118 -10.68 14.59 -9.06
C THR A 118 -9.45 15.31 -9.62
N GLY A 119 -8.25 14.74 -9.43
CA GLY A 119 -6.99 15.33 -9.93
C GLY A 119 -6.50 16.55 -9.14
N ASP A 120 -7.11 16.86 -7.99
CA ASP A 120 -6.67 17.99 -7.13
C ASP A 120 -5.55 17.55 -6.19
N SER A 121 -4.35 17.40 -6.76
CA SER A 121 -3.16 17.01 -6.01
C SER A 121 -2.74 18.05 -4.96
N SER A 122 -3.07 19.33 -5.17
CA SER A 122 -2.77 20.38 -4.20
C SER A 122 -3.55 20.22 -2.91
N GLN A 123 -4.87 19.97 -2.99
CA GLN A 123 -5.67 19.69 -1.79
C GLN A 123 -5.30 18.34 -1.18
N ALA A 124 -5.10 17.31 -2.00
CA ALA A 124 -4.64 16.01 -1.51
C ALA A 124 -3.34 16.15 -0.69
N GLY A 125 -2.35 16.88 -1.20
CA GLY A 125 -1.08 17.12 -0.52
C GLY A 125 -1.22 17.81 0.84
N LYS A 126 -2.19 18.74 1.00
CA LYS A 126 -2.45 19.38 2.30
C LYS A 126 -2.95 18.41 3.36
N TYR A 127 -3.78 17.43 2.97
CA TYR A 127 -4.27 16.41 3.90
C TYR A 127 -3.18 15.38 4.23
N GLU A 128 -2.37 14.99 3.24
CA GLU A 128 -1.20 14.14 3.49
C GLU A 128 -0.18 14.83 4.40
N GLU A 129 0.04 16.13 4.24
CA GLU A 129 0.94 16.88 5.12
C GLU A 129 0.48 16.90 6.57
N GLN A 130 -0.83 17.06 6.80
CA GLN A 130 -1.39 16.97 8.15
C GLN A 130 -1.18 15.56 8.74
N ALA A 131 -1.44 14.50 7.96
CA ALA A 131 -1.23 13.13 8.39
C ALA A 131 0.24 12.83 8.67
N TYR A 132 1.15 13.29 7.80
CA TYR A 132 2.59 13.20 7.96
C TYR A 132 3.07 13.84 9.28
N ASN A 133 2.60 15.07 9.55
CA ASN A 133 3.00 15.81 10.74
C ASN A 133 2.53 15.12 12.05
N ILE A 134 1.36 14.48 12.04
CA ILE A 134 0.87 13.69 13.18
C ILE A 134 1.79 12.49 13.45
N GLN A 135 2.18 11.74 12.43
CA GLN A 135 3.07 10.58 12.58
C GLN A 135 4.48 11.02 13.03
N LEU A 136 4.99 12.10 12.43
CA LEU A 136 6.30 12.63 12.79
C LEU A 136 6.33 13.09 14.26
N ALA A 137 5.29 13.79 14.72
CA ALA A 137 5.16 14.22 16.12
C ALA A 137 5.06 13.04 17.10
N ALA A 138 4.57 11.89 16.63
CA ALA A 138 4.54 10.64 17.40
C ALA A 138 5.87 9.87 17.33
N ASN A 139 6.91 10.39 16.66
CA ASN A 139 8.17 9.70 16.33
C ASN A 139 7.98 8.41 15.53
N ASP A 140 6.86 8.25 14.83
CA ASP A 140 6.65 7.18 13.87
C ASP A 140 7.27 7.57 12.51
N PHE A 141 8.59 7.47 12.42
CA PHE A 141 9.35 7.83 11.23
C PHE A 141 8.95 6.98 10.01
N ASN A 142 8.70 5.69 10.20
CA ASN A 142 8.28 4.80 9.11
C ASN A 142 6.87 5.14 8.61
N GLY A 143 5.94 5.42 9.53
CA GLY A 143 4.59 5.87 9.19
C GLY A 143 4.60 7.21 8.46
N ALA A 144 5.36 8.19 8.96
CA ALA A 144 5.51 9.50 8.31
C ALA A 144 6.13 9.37 6.91
N ALA A 145 7.19 8.58 6.76
CA ALA A 145 7.83 8.33 5.48
C ALA A 145 6.88 7.67 4.47
N GLY A 146 6.08 6.70 4.92
CA GLY A 146 5.06 6.06 4.08
C GLY A 146 4.00 7.03 3.58
N ILE A 147 3.56 7.99 4.43
CA ILE A 147 2.63 9.05 4.05
C ILE A 147 3.27 10.00 3.04
N ALA A 148 4.55 10.35 3.23
CA ALA A 148 5.28 11.16 2.26
C ALA A 148 5.38 10.48 0.88
N ASP A 149 5.62 9.16 0.83
CA ASP A 149 5.60 8.39 -0.41
C ASP A 149 4.22 8.38 -1.08
N GLU A 150 3.13 8.35 -0.29
CA GLU A 150 1.76 8.43 -0.80
C GLU A 150 1.46 9.81 -1.41
N ALA A 151 1.81 10.89 -0.71
CA ALA A 151 1.72 12.24 -1.23
C ALA A 151 2.52 12.40 -2.53
N ALA A 152 3.77 11.91 -2.53
CA ALA A 152 4.63 11.94 -3.70
C ALA A 152 4.02 11.18 -4.88
N ARG A 153 3.38 10.04 -4.63
CA ARG A 153 2.69 9.28 -5.66
C ARG A 153 1.52 10.06 -6.25
N ILE A 154 0.73 10.74 -5.42
CA ILE A 154 -0.37 11.59 -5.90
C ILE A 154 0.16 12.70 -6.81
N TYR A 155 1.22 13.41 -6.43
CA TYR A 155 1.84 14.43 -7.26
C TYR A 155 2.43 13.86 -8.56
N LEU A 156 3.11 12.70 -8.49
CA LEU A 156 3.67 12.03 -9.66
C LEU A 156 2.60 11.74 -10.71
N GLU A 157 1.50 11.12 -10.29
CA GLU A 157 0.45 10.70 -11.22
C GLU A 157 -0.36 11.89 -11.76
N SER A 158 -0.48 12.98 -10.99
CA SER A 158 -1.07 14.23 -11.49
C SER A 158 -0.15 15.02 -12.43
N GLY A 159 1.12 14.62 -12.58
CA GLY A 159 2.10 15.30 -13.45
C GLY A 159 2.92 16.39 -12.78
N ASP A 160 2.73 16.65 -11.50
CA ASP A 160 3.54 17.59 -10.70
C ASP A 160 4.83 16.89 -10.22
N LEU A 161 5.79 16.78 -11.14
CA LEU A 161 7.02 16.02 -10.91
C LEU A 161 7.94 16.68 -9.87
N ASP A 162 7.86 17.98 -9.69
CA ASP A 162 8.70 18.71 -8.74
C ASP A 162 8.21 18.48 -7.30
N ASN A 163 6.92 18.56 -7.04
CA ASN A 163 6.37 18.22 -5.74
C ASN A 163 6.46 16.71 -5.47
N ALA A 164 6.30 15.86 -6.49
CA ALA A 164 6.55 14.43 -6.34
C ALA A 164 7.97 14.15 -5.84
N ARG A 165 8.99 14.77 -6.46
CA ARG A 165 10.39 14.62 -6.06
C ARG A 165 10.62 15.09 -4.61
N LYS A 166 10.12 16.28 -4.25
CA LYS A 166 10.26 16.84 -2.90
C LYS A 166 9.68 15.90 -1.84
N TRP A 167 8.50 15.33 -2.10
CA TRP A 167 7.85 14.45 -1.15
C TRP A 167 8.52 13.08 -1.03
N TYR A 168 9.02 12.48 -2.14
CA TYR A 168 9.84 11.27 -2.08
C TYR A 168 11.15 11.50 -1.34
N GLU A 169 11.83 12.61 -1.58
CA GLU A 169 13.05 12.99 -0.85
C GLU A 169 12.76 13.16 0.65
N LYS A 170 11.67 13.87 0.99
CA LYS A 170 11.22 14.04 2.38
C LYS A 170 10.93 12.68 3.03
N GLY A 171 10.25 11.78 2.35
CA GLY A 171 9.94 10.44 2.84
C GLY A 171 11.20 9.63 3.12
N HIS A 172 12.11 9.54 2.16
CA HIS A 172 13.39 8.86 2.32
C HIS A 172 14.20 9.44 3.48
N ALA A 173 14.38 10.77 3.51
CA ALA A 173 15.12 11.45 4.58
C ALA A 173 14.50 11.22 5.96
N THR A 174 13.14 11.21 6.05
CA THR A 174 12.44 10.93 7.32
C THR A 174 12.66 9.50 7.78
N ALA A 175 12.58 8.52 6.88
CA ALA A 175 12.85 7.13 7.22
C ALA A 175 14.27 6.95 7.78
N MET A 176 15.26 7.59 7.14
CA MET A 176 16.67 7.52 7.57
C MET A 176 16.94 8.18 8.94
N GLN A 177 16.02 8.99 9.47
CA GLN A 177 16.13 9.54 10.83
C GLN A 177 15.79 8.51 11.92
N ASN A 178 15.17 7.38 11.58
CA ASN A 178 14.85 6.36 12.56
C ASN A 178 16.13 5.68 13.07
N PRO A 179 16.52 5.87 14.34
CA PRO A 179 17.78 5.32 14.88
C PRO A 179 17.75 3.79 15.03
N LYS A 180 16.60 3.17 14.85
CA LYS A 180 16.40 1.72 15.00
C LYS A 180 16.32 0.99 13.65
N LEU A 181 16.56 1.66 12.51
CA LEU A 181 16.53 1.02 11.21
C LEU A 181 17.55 -0.11 11.12
N THR A 182 17.06 -1.29 10.78
CA THR A 182 17.88 -2.41 10.35
C THR A 182 18.45 -2.18 8.95
N ASP A 183 19.49 -2.93 8.56
CA ASP A 183 20.05 -2.81 7.21
C ASP A 183 19.05 -3.23 6.13
N ALA A 184 18.18 -4.21 6.41
CA ALA A 184 17.09 -4.58 5.52
C ALA A 184 16.09 -3.42 5.31
N GLU A 185 15.73 -2.71 6.37
CA GLU A 185 14.84 -1.54 6.27
C GLU A 185 15.51 -0.37 5.54
N LYS A 186 16.82 -0.16 5.72
CA LYS A 186 17.57 0.84 4.94
C LYS A 186 17.57 0.48 3.45
N ASP A 187 17.83 -0.79 3.11
CA ASP A 187 17.77 -1.25 1.73
C ASP A 187 16.35 -1.09 1.16
N LEU A 188 15.28 -1.35 1.93
CA LEU A 188 13.91 -1.11 1.51
C LEU A 188 13.65 0.36 1.16
N TRP A 189 14.06 1.29 2.01
CA TRP A 189 13.87 2.72 1.76
C TRP A 189 14.74 3.23 0.60
N ASN A 190 15.96 2.71 0.45
CA ASN A 190 16.81 3.00 -0.70
C ASN A 190 16.18 2.47 -2.00
N PHE A 191 15.64 1.25 -2.00
CA PHE A 191 14.91 0.71 -3.14
C PHE A 191 13.70 1.60 -3.52
N ARG A 192 12.89 2.02 -2.54
CA ARG A 192 11.75 2.91 -2.79
C ARG A 192 12.18 4.25 -3.37
N TRP A 193 13.28 4.81 -2.88
CA TRP A 193 13.86 6.04 -3.39
C TRP A 193 14.33 5.89 -4.85
N GLU A 194 15.13 4.87 -5.17
CA GLU A 194 15.57 4.61 -6.53
C GLU A 194 14.38 4.33 -7.47
N ASN A 195 13.42 3.54 -7.04
CA ASN A 195 12.17 3.30 -7.79
C ASN A 195 11.44 4.62 -8.10
N ALA A 196 11.34 5.53 -7.16
CA ALA A 196 10.72 6.84 -7.35
C ALA A 196 11.50 7.70 -8.34
N GLN A 197 12.84 7.76 -8.21
CA GLN A 197 13.71 8.52 -9.10
C GLN A 197 13.64 8.02 -10.55
N ALA A 198 13.65 6.70 -10.75
CA ALA A 198 13.51 6.10 -12.07
C ALA A 198 12.18 6.51 -12.74
N ARG A 199 11.07 6.48 -11.98
CA ARG A 199 9.76 6.89 -12.50
C ARG A 199 9.71 8.39 -12.84
N ILE A 200 10.30 9.23 -12.00
CA ILE A 200 10.38 10.69 -12.26
C ILE A 200 11.24 10.94 -13.52
N ALA A 201 12.39 10.29 -13.65
CA ALA A 201 13.24 10.41 -14.83
C ALA A 201 12.51 9.96 -16.10
N ALA A 202 11.79 8.83 -16.04
CA ALA A 202 10.97 8.34 -17.14
C ALA A 202 9.90 9.36 -17.56
N ARG A 203 9.17 9.93 -16.60
CA ARG A 203 8.15 10.96 -16.83
C ARG A 203 8.72 12.27 -17.41
N LYS A 204 9.99 12.58 -17.13
CA LYS A 204 10.72 13.71 -17.71
C LYS A 204 11.24 13.43 -19.13
N GLY A 205 11.04 12.23 -19.67
CA GLY A 205 11.55 11.80 -20.97
C GLY A 205 13.02 11.38 -20.97
N ASN A 206 13.68 11.28 -19.80
CA ASN A 206 15.07 10.91 -19.64
C ASN A 206 15.21 9.37 -19.60
N ALA A 207 14.88 8.70 -20.71
CA ALA A 207 14.77 7.24 -20.76
C ALA A 207 16.08 6.51 -20.40
N ALA A 208 17.26 7.05 -20.77
CA ALA A 208 18.55 6.46 -20.43
C ALA A 208 18.83 6.52 -18.92
N GLU A 209 18.61 7.67 -18.32
CA GLU A 209 18.73 7.89 -16.88
C GLU A 209 17.74 7.00 -16.11
N ALA A 210 16.47 6.94 -16.55
CA ALA A 210 15.45 6.11 -15.94
C ALA A 210 15.83 4.62 -15.92
N ARG A 211 16.37 4.10 -17.02
CA ARG A 211 16.88 2.71 -17.08
C ARG A 211 18.08 2.48 -16.17
N HIS A 212 19.01 3.44 -16.11
CA HIS A 212 20.17 3.34 -15.22
C HIS A 212 19.72 3.27 -13.75
N ILE A 213 18.83 4.16 -13.33
CA ILE A 213 18.31 4.20 -11.95
C ILE A 213 17.47 2.95 -11.65
N ALA A 214 16.67 2.46 -12.60
CA ALA A 214 15.91 1.22 -12.42
C ALA A 214 16.85 0.01 -12.22
N ALA A 215 17.98 -0.04 -12.91
CA ALA A 215 19.00 -1.07 -12.69
C ALA A 215 19.62 -0.95 -11.28
N SER A 216 19.86 0.26 -10.77
CA SER A 216 20.31 0.50 -9.39
C SER A 216 19.29 0.01 -8.38
N ALA A 217 17.99 0.30 -8.58
CA ALA A 217 16.92 -0.21 -7.75
C ALA A 217 16.90 -1.74 -7.72
N LYS A 218 17.02 -2.38 -8.89
CA LYS A 218 17.09 -3.85 -8.98
C LYS A 218 18.29 -4.41 -8.24
N ALA A 219 19.47 -3.79 -8.35
CA ALA A 219 20.67 -4.23 -7.64
C ALA A 219 20.51 -4.23 -6.11
N ILE A 220 19.69 -3.33 -5.55
CA ILE A 220 19.35 -3.36 -4.12
C ILE A 220 18.53 -4.61 -3.79
N ILE A 221 17.57 -4.97 -4.63
CA ILE A 221 16.75 -6.17 -4.43
C ILE A 221 17.59 -7.45 -4.56
N ASP A 222 18.54 -7.47 -5.50
CA ASP A 222 19.43 -8.61 -5.75
C ASP A 222 20.35 -8.94 -4.55
N LYS A 223 20.48 -8.03 -3.54
CA LYS A 223 21.14 -8.33 -2.27
C LYS A 223 20.37 -9.37 -1.44
N GLY A 224 19.08 -9.58 -1.70
CA GLY A 224 18.25 -10.56 -1.02
C GLY A 224 17.78 -10.16 0.39
N THR A 225 18.02 -8.92 0.84
CA THR A 225 17.59 -8.41 2.16
C THR A 225 16.07 -8.22 2.25
N ASN A 226 15.40 -8.01 1.09
CA ASN A 226 13.96 -7.78 0.98
C ASN A 226 13.39 -8.58 -0.21
N PRO A 227 13.34 -9.92 -0.17
CA PRO A 227 12.95 -10.76 -1.30
C PRO A 227 11.51 -10.47 -1.78
N ASP A 228 10.61 -10.08 -0.89
CA ASP A 228 9.22 -9.74 -1.22
C ASP A 228 9.10 -8.51 -2.12
N GLN A 229 10.14 -7.68 -2.17
CA GLN A 229 10.14 -6.50 -3.04
C GLN A 229 10.47 -6.82 -4.51
N ALA A 230 10.98 -8.01 -4.80
CA ALA A 230 11.30 -8.44 -6.17
C ALA A 230 10.09 -8.38 -7.11
N GLN A 231 8.88 -8.57 -6.58
CA GLN A 231 7.62 -8.45 -7.34
C GLN A 231 7.37 -7.06 -7.94
N PHE A 232 8.04 -6.00 -7.44
CA PHE A 232 7.89 -4.63 -7.95
C PHE A 232 8.86 -4.29 -9.08
N VAL A 233 9.87 -5.13 -9.34
CA VAL A 233 10.86 -4.90 -10.43
C VAL A 233 10.17 -4.91 -11.80
N PRO A 234 9.34 -5.89 -12.17
CA PRO A 234 8.65 -5.87 -13.46
C PRO A 234 7.75 -4.64 -13.66
N TYR A 235 7.11 -4.16 -12.59
CA TYR A 235 6.35 -2.91 -12.66
C TYR A 235 7.25 -1.72 -12.99
N LEU A 236 8.43 -1.60 -12.34
CA LEU A 236 9.35 -0.49 -12.57
C LEU A 236 9.92 -0.53 -14.00
N GLU A 237 10.36 -1.70 -14.45
CA GLU A 237 10.88 -1.89 -15.80
C GLU A 237 9.82 -1.58 -16.86
N GLY A 238 8.61 -2.07 -16.66
CA GLY A 238 7.47 -1.78 -17.55
C GLY A 238 7.07 -0.31 -17.56
N TYR A 239 7.12 0.37 -16.40
CA TYR A 239 6.87 1.81 -16.30
C TYR A 239 7.90 2.62 -17.07
N VAL A 240 9.19 2.30 -16.91
CA VAL A 240 10.28 2.97 -17.62
C VAL A 240 10.19 2.73 -19.13
N ALA A 241 9.88 1.50 -19.56
CA ALA A 241 9.66 1.18 -20.96
C ALA A 241 8.48 1.95 -21.55
N PHE A 242 7.35 2.05 -20.83
CA PHE A 242 6.15 2.77 -21.26
C PHE A 242 6.44 4.26 -21.55
N TYR A 243 7.10 4.95 -20.61
CA TYR A 243 7.47 6.37 -20.79
C TYR A 243 8.69 6.58 -21.71
N GLY A 244 9.37 5.52 -22.09
CA GLY A 244 10.40 5.49 -23.13
C GLY A 244 9.88 5.11 -24.51
N ASP A 245 8.53 5.06 -24.69
CA ASP A 245 7.82 4.70 -25.92
C ASP A 245 8.10 3.27 -26.43
N ASP A 246 8.71 2.40 -25.62
CA ASP A 246 8.88 0.98 -25.92
C ASP A 246 7.68 0.17 -25.42
N TYR A 247 6.55 0.29 -26.12
CA TYR A 247 5.29 -0.34 -25.71
C TYR A 247 5.33 -1.87 -25.70
N PRO A 248 6.00 -2.57 -26.67
CA PRO A 248 6.14 -4.02 -26.57
C PRO A 248 6.89 -4.47 -25.31
N ALA A 249 8.01 -3.82 -24.97
CA ALA A 249 8.73 -4.11 -23.72
C ALA A 249 7.91 -3.77 -22.49
N ALA A 250 7.20 -2.63 -22.48
CA ALA A 250 6.30 -2.23 -21.40
C ALA A 250 5.22 -3.28 -21.15
N ILE A 251 4.56 -3.78 -22.19
CA ILE A 251 3.54 -4.83 -22.09
C ILE A 251 4.13 -6.10 -21.50
N ASN A 252 5.28 -6.56 -22.02
CA ASN A 252 5.94 -7.77 -21.55
C ASN A 252 6.27 -7.71 -20.05
N GLU A 253 6.79 -6.60 -19.56
CA GLU A 253 7.16 -6.45 -18.15
C GLU A 253 5.91 -6.23 -17.26
N LEU A 254 4.97 -5.37 -17.66
CA LEU A 254 3.77 -5.12 -16.87
C LEU A 254 2.87 -6.36 -16.74
N GLN A 255 2.90 -7.29 -17.70
CA GLN A 255 2.16 -8.56 -17.58
C GLN A 255 2.72 -9.48 -16.49
N LYS A 256 4.00 -9.36 -16.12
CA LYS A 256 4.63 -10.09 -15.02
C LYS A 256 4.34 -9.46 -13.66
N ALA A 257 3.91 -8.19 -13.63
CA ALA A 257 3.63 -7.45 -12.43
C ALA A 257 2.26 -7.81 -11.82
N ASN A 258 1.93 -7.23 -10.66
CA ASN A 258 0.70 -7.54 -9.92
C ASN A 258 -0.57 -7.16 -10.70
N GLN A 259 -1.22 -8.13 -11.31
CA GLN A 259 -2.45 -7.94 -12.11
C GLN A 259 -3.70 -7.58 -11.28
N LYS A 260 -3.58 -7.42 -9.95
CA LYS A 260 -4.64 -6.91 -9.07
C LYS A 260 -4.50 -5.41 -8.79
N ASP A 261 -3.39 -4.78 -9.18
CA ASP A 261 -3.19 -3.34 -9.05
C ASP A 261 -3.84 -2.61 -10.24
N PRO A 262 -4.85 -1.75 -10.01
CA PRO A 262 -5.53 -1.05 -11.08
C PRO A 262 -4.60 -0.11 -11.86
N PHE A 263 -3.51 0.37 -11.26
CA PHE A 263 -2.55 1.22 -11.95
C PHE A 263 -1.72 0.43 -12.98
N ILE A 264 -1.34 -0.82 -12.66
CA ILE A 264 -0.65 -1.70 -13.59
C ILE A 264 -1.58 -2.06 -14.76
N LEU A 265 -2.86 -2.35 -14.45
CA LEU A 265 -3.85 -2.63 -15.48
C LEU A 265 -4.08 -1.42 -16.41
N VAL A 266 -4.11 -0.19 -15.87
CA VAL A 266 -4.30 1.00 -16.69
C VAL A 266 -3.06 1.32 -17.53
N LEU A 267 -1.85 1.08 -17.03
CA LEU A 267 -0.63 1.21 -17.83
C LEU A 267 -0.59 0.18 -18.97
N LEU A 268 -1.01 -1.06 -18.73
CA LEU A 268 -1.18 -2.07 -19.78
C LEU A 268 -2.20 -1.61 -20.83
N ALA A 269 -3.35 -1.11 -20.39
CA ALA A 269 -4.36 -0.58 -21.31
C ALA A 269 -3.78 0.52 -22.19
N GLN A 270 -3.08 1.48 -21.60
CA GLN A 270 -2.45 2.59 -22.32
C GLN A 270 -1.32 2.10 -23.24
N ALA A 271 -0.52 1.12 -22.82
CA ALA A 271 0.55 0.56 -23.64
C ALA A 271 -0.01 -0.14 -24.88
N TYR A 272 -1.06 -0.95 -24.73
CA TYR A 272 -1.76 -1.56 -25.87
C TYR A 272 -2.42 -0.52 -26.79
N GLU A 273 -3.05 0.52 -26.22
CA GLU A 273 -3.64 1.62 -27.00
C GLU A 273 -2.58 2.34 -27.84
N LYS A 274 -1.43 2.66 -27.24
CA LYS A 274 -0.30 3.30 -27.93
C LYS A 274 0.36 2.40 -28.98
N TRP A 275 0.36 1.10 -28.73
CA TRP A 275 0.86 0.12 -29.69
C TRP A 275 -0.13 -0.19 -30.83
N GLY A 276 -1.36 0.33 -30.74
CA GLY A 276 -2.38 0.14 -31.77
C GLY A 276 -3.30 -1.06 -31.57
N ASP A 277 -3.16 -1.82 -30.48
CA ASP A 277 -4.03 -2.95 -30.13
C ASP A 277 -5.22 -2.48 -29.28
N GLN A 278 -6.21 -1.90 -29.98
CA GLN A 278 -7.40 -1.35 -29.33
C GLN A 278 -8.24 -2.41 -28.59
N LYS A 279 -8.25 -3.65 -29.07
CA LYS A 279 -9.00 -4.73 -28.44
C LYS A 279 -8.46 -5.02 -27.04
N ASN A 280 -7.17 -5.28 -26.92
CA ASN A 280 -6.53 -5.54 -25.63
C ASN A 280 -6.56 -4.29 -24.73
N ALA A 281 -6.38 -3.09 -25.27
CA ALA A 281 -6.51 -1.85 -24.51
C ALA A 281 -7.88 -1.77 -23.81
N MET A 282 -8.97 -1.97 -24.53
CA MET A 282 -10.33 -1.94 -23.98
C MET A 282 -10.58 -3.04 -22.96
N ASP A 283 -10.03 -4.24 -23.17
CA ASP A 283 -10.16 -5.34 -22.23
C ASP A 283 -9.46 -5.01 -20.89
N TYR A 284 -8.28 -4.39 -20.93
CA TYR A 284 -7.60 -3.94 -19.72
C TYR A 284 -8.29 -2.75 -19.03
N TYR A 285 -8.84 -1.77 -19.77
CA TYR A 285 -9.66 -0.72 -19.17
C TYR A 285 -10.89 -1.29 -18.44
N ARG A 286 -11.56 -2.30 -18.99
CA ARG A 286 -12.67 -2.98 -18.31
C ARG A 286 -12.21 -3.70 -17.05
N LYS A 287 -11.03 -4.35 -17.06
CA LYS A 287 -10.46 -4.97 -15.86
C LYS A 287 -10.19 -3.97 -14.75
N VAL A 288 -9.70 -2.74 -15.07
CA VAL A 288 -9.54 -1.67 -14.08
C VAL A 288 -10.85 -1.39 -13.35
N LEU A 289 -11.98 -1.34 -14.07
CA LEU A 289 -13.29 -1.04 -13.48
C LEU A 289 -13.81 -2.13 -12.56
N GLN A 290 -13.25 -3.34 -12.61
CA GLN A 290 -13.58 -4.45 -11.70
C GLN A 290 -12.79 -4.40 -10.38
N VAL A 291 -11.80 -3.50 -10.27
CA VAL A 291 -11.01 -3.31 -9.04
C VAL A 291 -11.59 -2.15 -8.24
N TYR A 292 -12.09 -2.45 -7.05
CA TYR A 292 -12.68 -1.44 -6.15
C TYR A 292 -11.71 -1.13 -5.00
N SER A 293 -10.67 -0.36 -5.30
CA SER A 293 -9.67 0.08 -4.33
C SER A 293 -9.73 1.59 -4.13
N HIS A 294 -9.84 2.02 -2.87
CA HIS A 294 -9.77 3.43 -2.48
C HIS A 294 -8.36 3.76 -1.99
N ASN A 295 -7.50 4.06 -2.92
CA ASN A 295 -6.09 4.41 -2.72
C ASN A 295 -5.60 5.27 -3.92
N PRO A 296 -4.38 5.84 -3.90
CA PRO A 296 -3.90 6.65 -5.01
C PRO A 296 -3.93 5.93 -6.37
N THR A 297 -3.58 4.65 -6.42
CA THR A 297 -3.58 3.89 -7.69
C THR A 297 -4.98 3.75 -8.27
N GLY A 298 -5.98 3.48 -7.42
CA GLY A 298 -7.39 3.45 -7.81
C GLY A 298 -7.92 4.82 -8.24
N ALA A 299 -7.52 5.88 -7.53
CA ALA A 299 -7.97 7.25 -7.79
C ALA A 299 -7.56 7.76 -9.18
N PHE A 300 -6.36 7.40 -9.66
CA PHE A 300 -5.92 7.79 -11.00
C PHE A 300 -6.38 6.82 -12.09
N SER A 301 -6.54 5.53 -11.78
CA SER A 301 -6.84 4.52 -12.79
C SER A 301 -8.33 4.46 -13.14
N ARG A 302 -9.20 4.49 -12.11
CA ARG A 302 -10.64 4.29 -12.30
C ARG A 302 -11.32 5.38 -13.12
N PRO A 303 -11.13 6.70 -12.86
CA PRO A 303 -11.74 7.75 -13.68
C PRO A 303 -11.26 7.72 -15.13
N LEU A 304 -9.98 7.41 -15.36
CA LEU A 304 -9.44 7.26 -16.71
C LEU A 304 -10.10 6.09 -17.44
N ALA A 305 -10.21 4.93 -16.81
CA ALA A 305 -10.86 3.76 -17.38
C ALA A 305 -12.35 4.00 -17.65
N GLN A 306 -13.07 4.68 -16.75
CA GLN A 306 -14.47 5.08 -16.96
C GLN A 306 -14.64 5.94 -18.21
N LYS A 307 -13.77 6.95 -18.38
CA LYS A 307 -13.78 7.80 -19.57
C LYS A 307 -13.53 7.00 -20.85
N LYS A 308 -12.60 6.04 -20.84
CA LYS A 308 -12.24 5.24 -22.01
C LYS A 308 -13.29 4.20 -22.38
N VAL A 309 -13.96 3.60 -21.40
CA VAL A 309 -15.00 2.57 -21.64
C VAL A 309 -16.35 3.21 -21.95
N GLY A 310 -16.62 4.43 -21.47
CA GLY A 310 -17.86 5.16 -21.72
C GLY A 310 -17.84 6.03 -22.98
N SER A 311 -16.71 6.17 -23.64
CA SER A 311 -16.53 6.83 -24.93
C SER A 311 -16.64 5.81 -26.08
#